data_6ce73bfabfce021f4d579a0ffdc16d41
#
_entry.id   6ce73bfabfce021f4d579a0ffdc16d41
#
_cell.length_a   1.000
_cell.length_b   1.000
_cell.length_c   1.000
_cell.angle_alpha   90.00
_cell.angle_beta   90.00
_cell.angle_gamma   90.00
#
_symmetry.space_group_name_H-M   'P 1'
#
loop_
_entity.id
_entity.type
_entity.pdbx_description
1 polymer ?
#
loop_
_entity_poly.entity_id
_entity_poly.type
_entity_poly.pdbx_seq_one_letter_code
_entity_poly.pdbx_strand_id
1 'polypeptide(L)'
;MGKRIEDLSLLVVDDNAINLMLMEDILEMMNVGEVKTVDSGIGAIDEIQKNPNYDMIVMDICMPGMDGYEASKKIRHLGYTGRIVALTANVLTTDDSQFKEAMMDDVLLKPVDLNMIKKVLCFE
;
A
#
# COMPACT_ATOMS: atom_id res chain seq x y z
N MET A 1 -12.06 16.05 -5.97
CA MET A 1 -10.77 16.54 -6.45
C MET A 1 -9.63 15.84 -5.73
N GLY A 2 -8.65 15.44 -6.49
CA GLY A 2 -7.49 14.77 -5.93
C GLY A 2 -6.54 15.74 -5.23
N LYS A 3 -5.73 15.20 -4.33
CA LYS A 3 -4.66 15.95 -3.71
C LYS A 3 -3.47 16.03 -4.67
N ARG A 4 -2.64 17.03 -4.46
CA ARG A 4 -1.36 17.12 -5.17
C ARG A 4 -0.43 16.04 -4.61
N ILE A 5 0.47 15.54 -5.45
CA ILE A 5 1.40 14.49 -5.04
C ILE A 5 2.19 14.90 -3.78
N GLU A 6 2.61 16.16 -3.72
CA GLU A 6 3.37 16.67 -2.58
C GLU A 6 2.55 16.75 -1.28
N ASP A 7 1.23 16.60 -1.37
CA ASP A 7 0.35 16.61 -0.20
C ASP A 7 -0.10 15.20 0.20
N LEU A 8 0.31 14.18 -0.54
CA LEU A 8 -0.07 12.80 -0.24
C LEU A 8 0.74 12.21 0.90
N SER A 9 0.08 11.39 1.69
CA SER A 9 0.69 10.65 2.79
C SER A 9 0.47 9.16 2.52
N LEU A 10 1.55 8.41 2.38
CA LEU A 10 1.50 7.00 2.00
C LEU A 10 2.12 6.10 3.05
N LEU A 11 1.50 4.95 3.27
CA LEU A 11 2.04 3.88 4.10
C LEU A 11 2.41 2.73 3.17
N VAL A 12 3.67 2.28 3.23
CA VAL A 12 4.16 1.18 2.40
C VAL A 12 4.46 -0.01 3.30
N VAL A 13 3.87 -1.16 2.98
CA VAL A 13 3.99 -2.37 3.78
C VAL A 13 4.60 -3.48 2.93
N ASP A 14 5.77 -3.98 3.33
CA ASP A 14 6.47 -5.07 2.65
C ASP A 14 7.47 -5.67 3.64
N ASP A 15 7.55 -6.99 3.73
CA ASP A 15 8.47 -7.65 4.64
C ASP A 15 9.92 -7.66 4.14
N ASN A 16 10.15 -7.24 2.91
CA ASN A 16 11.48 -7.18 2.31
C ASN A 16 12.05 -5.76 2.39
N ALA A 17 13.13 -5.60 3.15
CA ALA A 17 13.74 -4.28 3.38
C ALA A 17 14.21 -3.62 2.08
N ILE A 18 14.68 -4.39 1.11
CA ILE A 18 15.15 -3.84 -0.16
C ILE A 18 13.98 -3.26 -0.94
N ASN A 19 12.84 -3.97 -0.97
CA ASN A 19 11.64 -3.46 -1.63
C ASN A 19 11.15 -2.17 -0.98
N LEU A 20 11.20 -2.08 0.35
CA LEU A 20 10.82 -0.85 1.05
C LEU A 20 11.73 0.31 0.67
N MET A 21 13.04 0.08 0.59
CA MET A 21 14.00 1.11 0.19
C MET A 21 13.74 1.59 -1.23
N LEU A 22 13.50 0.67 -2.15
CA LEU A 22 13.21 1.02 -3.55
C LEU A 22 11.94 1.86 -3.65
N MET A 23 10.92 1.47 -2.92
CA MET A 23 9.65 2.19 -2.92
C MET A 23 9.82 3.59 -2.34
N GLU A 24 10.55 3.71 -1.23
CA GLU A 24 10.84 5.02 -0.64
C GLU A 24 11.58 5.92 -1.62
N ASP A 25 12.58 5.37 -2.31
CA ASP A 25 13.37 6.14 -3.27
C ASP A 25 12.51 6.64 -4.42
N ILE A 26 11.66 5.78 -4.97
CA ILE A 26 10.76 6.16 -6.07
C ILE A 26 9.80 7.26 -5.62
N LEU A 27 9.18 7.09 -4.47
CA LEU A 27 8.21 8.05 -3.96
C LEU A 27 8.87 9.38 -3.60
N GLU A 28 10.10 9.35 -3.10
CA GLU A 28 10.86 10.56 -2.83
C GLU A 28 11.19 11.30 -4.13
N MET A 29 11.59 10.57 -5.17
CA MET A 29 11.85 11.16 -6.49
C MET A 29 10.61 11.82 -7.07
N MET A 30 9.43 11.34 -6.73
CA MET A 30 8.16 11.89 -7.19
C MET A 30 7.65 13.03 -6.30
N ASN A 31 8.39 13.36 -5.25
CA ASN A 31 8.04 14.42 -4.30
C ASN A 31 6.73 14.16 -3.55
N VAL A 32 6.49 12.89 -3.20
CA VAL A 32 5.36 12.55 -2.34
C VAL A 32 5.57 13.19 -0.97
N GLY A 33 4.51 13.75 -0.41
CA GLY A 33 4.61 14.55 0.81
C GLY A 33 5.15 13.79 2.02
N GLU A 34 4.59 12.62 2.30
CA GLU A 34 5.01 11.81 3.44
C GLU A 34 4.96 10.34 3.09
N VAL A 35 6.01 9.60 3.45
CA VAL A 35 6.09 8.16 3.23
C VAL A 35 6.53 7.49 4.53
N LYS A 36 5.72 6.56 5.00
CA LYS A 36 6.05 5.72 6.16
C LYS A 36 6.16 4.29 5.68
N THR A 37 7.15 3.56 6.15
CA THR A 37 7.32 2.15 5.81
C THR A 37 7.17 1.30 7.07
N VAL A 38 6.53 0.14 6.92
CA VAL A 38 6.46 -0.89 7.96
C VAL A 38 6.70 -2.24 7.30
N ASP A 39 7.17 -3.21 8.07
CA ASP A 39 7.63 -4.49 7.53
C ASP A 39 6.70 -5.67 7.80
N SER A 40 5.50 -5.41 8.27
CA SER A 40 4.54 -6.47 8.59
C SER A 40 3.10 -5.96 8.57
N GLY A 41 2.17 -6.90 8.46
CA GLY A 41 0.74 -6.58 8.55
C GLY A 41 0.37 -6.04 9.92
N ILE A 42 0.94 -6.60 10.97
CA ILE A 42 0.71 -6.11 12.34
C ILE A 42 1.20 -4.68 12.49
N GLY A 43 2.39 -4.39 11.94
CA GLY A 43 2.92 -3.02 11.95
C GLY A 43 2.03 -2.04 11.22
N ALA A 44 1.43 -2.48 10.10
CA ALA A 44 0.51 -1.64 9.34
C ALA A 44 -0.76 -1.34 10.15
N ILE A 45 -1.31 -2.35 10.81
CA ILE A 45 -2.50 -2.18 11.65
C ILE A 45 -2.21 -1.20 12.80
N ASP A 46 -1.07 -1.38 13.46
CA ASP A 46 -0.66 -0.49 14.55
C ASP A 46 -0.52 0.95 14.06
N GLU A 47 0.08 1.13 12.89
CA GLU A 47 0.28 2.47 12.33
C GLU A 47 -1.04 3.15 12.00
N ILE A 48 -2.00 2.41 11.44
CA ILE A 48 -3.32 2.98 11.11
C ILE A 48 -4.10 3.32 12.39
N GLN A 49 -3.92 2.55 13.46
CA GLN A 49 -4.54 2.88 14.74
C GLN A 49 -4.01 4.19 15.30
N LYS A 50 -2.72 4.45 15.11
CA LYS A 50 -2.07 5.68 15.59
C LYS A 50 -2.38 6.87 14.69
N ASN A 51 -2.40 6.63 13.38
CA ASN A 51 -2.59 7.69 12.38
C ASN A 51 -3.41 7.15 11.21
N PRO A 52 -4.73 7.34 11.23
CA PRO A 52 -5.60 6.84 10.17
C PRO A 52 -5.67 7.74 8.94
N ASN A 53 -4.86 8.79 8.88
CA ASN A 53 -4.99 9.83 7.85
C ASN A 53 -4.11 9.61 6.61
N TYR A 54 -3.66 8.39 6.38
CA TYR A 54 -2.94 8.07 5.15
C TYR A 54 -3.88 8.09 3.96
N ASP A 55 -3.43 8.67 2.86
CA ASP A 55 -4.21 8.74 1.62
C ASP A 55 -4.22 7.39 0.91
N MET A 56 -3.14 6.63 1.04
CA MET A 56 -2.99 5.35 0.37
C MET A 56 -2.10 4.42 1.18
N ILE A 57 -2.44 3.14 1.17
CA ILE A 57 -1.59 2.08 1.69
C ILE A 57 -1.16 1.21 0.51
N VAL A 58 0.14 0.98 0.34
CA VAL A 58 0.67 0.00 -0.61
C VAL A 58 0.99 -1.25 0.20
N MET A 59 0.23 -2.32 -0.03
CA MET A 59 0.25 -3.52 0.81
C MET A 59 0.74 -4.75 0.03
N ASP A 60 1.90 -5.26 0.40
CA ASP A 60 2.38 -6.53 -0.12
C ASP A 60 1.41 -7.64 0.32
N ILE A 61 0.93 -8.44 -0.63
CA ILE A 61 -0.01 -9.51 -0.29
C ILE A 61 0.67 -10.81 0.13
N CYS A 62 1.95 -10.98 -0.19
CA CYS A 62 2.70 -12.18 0.18
C CYS A 62 3.68 -11.90 1.31
N MET A 63 3.23 -12.00 2.53
CA MET A 63 4.06 -11.82 3.71
C MET A 63 3.89 -13.01 4.65
N PRO A 64 4.95 -13.41 5.37
CA PRO A 64 4.82 -14.50 6.32
C PRO A 64 3.95 -14.09 7.51
N GLY A 65 3.24 -15.05 8.07
CA GLY A 65 2.31 -14.81 9.17
C GLY A 65 1.02 -14.20 8.65
N MET A 66 0.83 -12.91 8.86
CA MET A 66 -0.35 -12.22 8.37
C MET A 66 -0.08 -11.69 6.96
N ASP A 67 -0.80 -12.18 5.96
CA ASP A 67 -0.65 -11.70 4.59
C ASP A 67 -1.37 -10.35 4.39
N GLY A 68 -1.18 -9.76 3.20
CA GLY A 68 -1.74 -8.44 2.91
C GLY A 68 -3.26 -8.41 2.84
N TYR A 69 -3.90 -9.50 2.45
CA TYR A 69 -5.36 -9.57 2.43
C TYR A 69 -5.92 -9.49 3.85
N GLU A 70 -5.35 -10.26 4.75
CA GLU A 70 -5.80 -10.29 6.13
C GLU A 70 -5.55 -8.94 6.82
N ALA A 71 -4.36 -8.37 6.60
CA ALA A 71 -4.03 -7.05 7.15
C ALA A 71 -5.00 -5.98 6.66
N SER A 72 -5.31 -6.00 5.36
CA SER A 72 -6.21 -5.02 4.75
C SER A 72 -7.63 -5.14 5.30
N LYS A 73 -8.11 -6.37 5.47
CA LYS A 73 -9.42 -6.61 6.09
C LYS A 73 -9.49 -5.97 7.48
N LYS A 74 -8.47 -6.20 8.29
CA LYS A 74 -8.43 -5.66 9.65
C LYS A 74 -8.36 -4.14 9.65
N ILE A 75 -7.60 -3.58 8.72
CA ILE A 75 -7.48 -2.13 8.55
C ILE A 75 -8.83 -1.54 8.15
N ARG A 76 -9.55 -2.18 7.23
CA ARG A 76 -10.90 -1.74 6.85
C ARG A 76 -11.88 -1.80 8.02
N HIS A 77 -11.77 -2.83 8.85
CA HIS A 77 -12.61 -2.96 10.06
C HIS A 77 -12.35 -1.85 11.07
N LEU A 78 -11.17 -1.25 11.05
CA LEU A 78 -10.86 -0.09 11.89
C LEU A 78 -11.50 1.20 11.38
N GLY A 79 -12.11 1.16 10.19
CA GLY A 79 -12.76 2.33 9.60
C GLY A 79 -11.92 3.09 8.60
N TYR A 80 -10.77 2.54 8.19
CA TYR A 80 -9.91 3.19 7.20
C TYR A 80 -10.63 3.31 5.86
N THR A 81 -10.69 4.52 5.30
CA THR A 81 -11.40 4.80 4.06
C THR A 81 -10.49 5.20 2.89
N GLY A 82 -9.18 5.26 3.11
CA GLY A 82 -8.24 5.59 2.04
C GLY A 82 -8.07 4.43 1.06
N ARG A 83 -7.27 4.65 0.04
CA ARG A 83 -7.02 3.60 -0.96
C ARG A 83 -6.06 2.55 -0.41
N ILE A 84 -6.31 1.30 -0.76
CA ILE A 84 -5.38 0.20 -0.49
C ILE A 84 -5.02 -0.41 -1.83
N VAL A 85 -3.72 -0.38 -2.15
CA VAL A 85 -3.18 -0.93 -3.39
C VAL A 85 -2.38 -2.18 -3.06
N ALA A 86 -2.77 -3.31 -3.66
CA ALA A 86 -2.06 -4.57 -3.45
C ALA A 86 -0.75 -4.58 -4.23
N LEU A 87 0.30 -5.12 -3.63
CA LEU A 87 1.61 -5.26 -4.26
C LEU A 87 1.87 -6.76 -4.43
N THR A 88 2.09 -7.22 -5.67
CA THR A 88 2.24 -8.64 -5.97
C THR A 88 3.33 -8.89 -6.99
N ALA A 89 3.99 -10.05 -6.90
CA ALA A 89 4.98 -10.48 -7.88
C ALA A 89 4.32 -11.05 -9.15
N ASN A 90 3.07 -11.46 -9.06
CA ASN A 90 2.36 -12.08 -10.21
C ASN A 90 0.86 -11.87 -10.09
N VAL A 91 0.30 -11.12 -11.03
CA VAL A 91 -1.13 -10.83 -11.08
C VAL A 91 -1.96 -12.12 -11.18
N LEU A 92 -1.43 -13.14 -11.86
CA LEU A 92 -2.15 -14.41 -12.03
C LEU A 92 -2.34 -15.17 -10.72
N THR A 93 -1.55 -14.87 -9.69
CA THR A 93 -1.69 -15.51 -8.38
C THR A 93 -2.54 -14.69 -7.42
N THR A 94 -3.04 -13.54 -7.87
CA THR A 94 -3.92 -12.69 -7.06
C THR A 94 -5.29 -13.37 -6.91
N ASP A 95 -5.73 -13.51 -5.67
CA ASP A 95 -7.02 -14.12 -5.37
C ASP A 95 -8.11 -13.05 -5.42
N ASP A 96 -8.91 -13.05 -6.49
CA ASP A 96 -9.96 -12.05 -6.69
C ASP A 96 -10.97 -12.00 -5.55
N SER A 97 -11.30 -13.14 -4.98
CA SER A 97 -12.23 -13.22 -3.87
C SER A 97 -11.67 -12.50 -2.63
N GLN A 98 -10.43 -12.81 -2.28
CA GLN A 98 -9.78 -12.17 -1.14
C GLN A 98 -9.53 -10.69 -1.38
N PHE A 99 -9.20 -10.32 -2.61
CA PHE A 99 -9.01 -8.93 -3.01
C PHE A 99 -10.28 -8.11 -2.73
N LYS A 100 -11.43 -8.64 -3.12
CA LYS A 100 -12.72 -7.98 -2.91
C LYS A 100 -13.10 -7.95 -1.43
N GLU A 101 -12.91 -9.05 -0.72
CA GLU A 101 -13.22 -9.13 0.71
C GLU A 101 -12.36 -8.14 1.52
N ALA A 102 -11.12 -7.95 1.12
CA ALA A 102 -10.20 -7.01 1.76
C ALA A 102 -10.48 -5.57 1.37
N MET A 103 -11.39 -5.34 0.42
CA MET A 103 -11.75 -4.01 -0.07
C MET A 103 -10.53 -3.26 -0.58
N MET A 104 -9.70 -3.96 -1.34
CA MET A 104 -8.54 -3.36 -2.02
C MET A 104 -8.99 -2.70 -3.32
N ASP A 105 -8.30 -1.64 -3.70
CA ASP A 105 -8.73 -0.77 -4.80
C ASP A 105 -7.96 -0.98 -6.10
N ASP A 106 -6.71 -1.43 -6.02
CA ASP A 106 -5.87 -1.54 -7.21
C ASP A 106 -4.73 -2.51 -6.95
N VAL A 107 -3.95 -2.82 -7.99
CA VAL A 107 -2.83 -3.76 -7.93
C VAL A 107 -1.60 -3.16 -8.58
N LEU A 108 -0.46 -3.29 -7.93
CA LEU A 108 0.87 -2.97 -8.48
C LEU A 108 1.65 -4.26 -8.62
N LEU A 109 2.32 -4.41 -9.77
CA LEU A 109 3.14 -5.59 -10.05
C LEU A 109 4.59 -5.30 -9.71
N LYS A 110 5.25 -6.23 -8.99
CA LYS A 110 6.69 -6.15 -8.71
C LYS A 110 7.49 -6.63 -9.92
N PRO A 111 8.66 -6.05 -10.19
CA PRO A 111 9.22 -4.86 -9.54
C PRO A 111 8.50 -3.60 -10.01
N VAL A 112 8.22 -2.71 -9.07
CA VAL A 112 7.52 -1.46 -9.41
C VAL A 112 8.47 -0.49 -10.11
N ASP A 113 7.90 0.33 -11.00
CA ASP A 113 8.66 1.40 -11.64
C ASP A 113 7.91 2.72 -11.51
N LEU A 114 8.56 3.79 -11.92
CA LEU A 114 8.03 5.14 -11.79
C LEU A 114 6.69 5.31 -12.51
N ASN A 115 6.55 4.73 -13.70
CA ASN A 115 5.32 4.87 -14.48
C ASN A 115 4.13 4.19 -13.81
N MET A 116 4.34 3.02 -13.23
CA MET A 116 3.30 2.29 -12.52
C MET A 116 2.84 3.07 -11.29
N ILE A 117 3.79 3.62 -10.55
CA ILE A 117 3.49 4.41 -9.35
C ILE A 117 2.69 5.67 -9.74
N LYS A 118 3.10 6.34 -10.83
CA LYS A 118 2.38 7.52 -11.32
C LYS A 118 0.91 7.21 -11.58
N LYS A 119 0.63 6.06 -12.18
CA LYS A 119 -0.75 5.67 -12.50
C LYS A 119 -1.60 5.51 -11.25
N VAL A 120 -1.06 4.87 -10.20
CA VAL A 120 -1.84 4.65 -9.00
C VAL A 120 -1.95 5.92 -8.14
N LEU A 121 -1.02 6.85 -8.25
CA LEU A 121 -1.09 8.11 -7.52
C LEU A 121 -2.02 9.13 -8.17
N CYS A 122 -2.35 8.96 -9.46
CA CYS A 122 -3.27 9.85 -10.16
C CYS A 122 -4.71 9.40 -9.99
N PHE A 123 -5.17 9.35 -8.75
CA PHE A 123 -6.56 9.02 -8.44
C PHE A 123 -7.28 10.29 -8.00
N GLU A 124 -8.24 10.66 -8.75
CA GLU A 124 -9.01 11.85 -8.41
C GLU A 124 -10.47 11.53 -8.20
#